data_dae78ef49bd28b15b1231ab4ec842c07
#
_entry.id   dae78ef49bd28b15b1231ab4ec842c07
#
_cell.length_a   1.000
_cell.length_b   1.000
_cell.length_c   1.000
_cell.angle_alpha   90.00
_cell.angle_beta   90.00
_cell.angle_gamma   90.00
#
_symmetry.space_group_name_H-M   'P 1'
#
loop_
_entity.id
_entity.type
_entity.pdbx_description
1 polymer ?
#
loop_
_entity_poly.entity_id
_entity_poly.type
_entity_poly.pdbx_seq_one_letter_code
_entity_poly.pdbx_strand_id
1 'polypeptide(L)' 'MQVVLLERVSKLGQMGDVVNVKDGYARNFLLPQGKALRANKANLERFEN' A
#
# COMPACT_ATOMS: atom_id res chain seq x y z
N MET A 1 5.69 4.23 -7.52
CA MET A 1 5.06 4.68 -6.26
C MET A 1 5.20 3.59 -5.21
N GLN A 2 5.62 3.95 -4.03
CA GLN A 2 5.69 3.00 -2.93
C GLN A 2 4.40 3.05 -2.12
N VAL A 3 3.89 1.87 -1.76
CA VAL A 3 2.68 1.74 -0.95
C VAL A 3 2.92 0.72 0.15
N VAL A 4 2.24 0.90 1.28
CA VAL A 4 2.23 -0.10 2.35
C VAL A 4 0.92 -0.87 2.25
N LEU A 5 1.01 -2.19 2.24
CA LEU A 5 -0.16 -3.05 2.08
C LEU A 5 -0.95 -3.12 3.37
N LEU A 6 -2.25 -2.90 3.28
CA LEU A 6 -3.17 -2.99 4.42
C LEU A 6 -3.73 -4.41 4.56
N GLU A 7 -3.63 -5.20 3.51
CA GLU A 7 -4.03 -6.59 3.53
C GLU A 7 -3.10 -7.40 2.64
N ARG A 8 -3.13 -8.71 2.78
CA ARG A 8 -2.31 -9.57 1.96
C ARG A 8 -2.77 -9.51 0.50
N VAL A 9 -1.84 -9.19 -0.39
CA VAL A 9 -2.07 -9.19 -1.84
C VAL A 9 -1.09 -10.18 -2.44
N SER A 10 -1.57 -11.32 -2.92
CA SER A 10 -0.73 -12.43 -3.33
C SER A 10 0.30 -12.07 -4.40
N LYS A 11 0.00 -11.08 -5.24
CA LYS A 11 0.91 -10.64 -6.30
C LYS A 11 1.96 -9.65 -5.81
N LEU A 12 1.76 -9.04 -4.65
CA LEU A 12 2.59 -7.95 -4.17
C LEU A 12 3.30 -8.27 -2.86
N GLY A 13 2.63 -8.93 -1.95
CA GLY A 13 3.23 -9.22 -0.65
C GLY A 13 2.18 -9.38 0.44
N GLN A 14 2.64 -9.29 1.68
CA GLN A 14 1.79 -9.49 2.86
C GLN A 14 1.41 -8.16 3.49
N MET A 15 0.46 -8.22 4.40
CA MET A 15 0.06 -7.04 5.17
C MET A 15 1.26 -6.42 5.87
N GLY A 16 1.42 -5.12 5.72
CA GLY A 16 2.53 -4.40 6.31
C GLY A 16 3.75 -4.26 5.40
N ASP A 17 3.81 -4.99 4.29
CA ASP A 17 4.92 -4.88 3.37
C ASP A 17 4.86 -3.56 2.61
N VAL A 18 6.03 -2.93 2.44
CA VAL A 18 6.17 -1.75 1.58
C VAL A 18 6.62 -2.24 0.22
N VAL A 19 5.82 -1.98 -0.80
CA VAL A 19 6.11 -2.44 -2.16
C VAL A 19 6.09 -1.26 -3.12
N ASN A 20 6.82 -1.41 -4.23
CA ASN A 20 6.87 -0.40 -5.28
C ASN A 20 5.98 -0.86 -6.43
N VAL A 21 5.00 -0.04 -6.78
CA VAL A 21 4.05 -0.33 -7.84
C VAL A 21 3.94 0.85 -8.80
N LYS A 22 3.34 0.62 -9.97
CA LYS A 22 3.11 1.70 -10.91
C LYS A 22 2.03 2.62 -10.37
N ASP A 23 2.20 3.94 -10.61
CA ASP A 23 1.28 4.95 -10.11
C ASP A 23 -0.17 4.69 -10.53
N GLY A 24 -0.39 4.34 -11.79
CA GLY A 24 -1.74 4.05 -12.28
C GLY A 24 -2.38 2.87 -11.56
N TYR A 25 -1.62 1.83 -11.33
CA TYR A 25 -2.11 0.66 -10.61
C TYR A 25 -2.47 1.00 -9.17
N ALA A 26 -1.60 1.72 -8.50
CA ALA A 26 -1.84 2.11 -7.11
C ALA A 26 -3.08 3.01 -7.00
N ARG A 27 -3.16 4.05 -7.84
CA ARG A 27 -4.24 5.02 -7.76
C ARG A 27 -5.59 4.48 -8.19
N ASN A 28 -5.59 3.58 -9.18
CA ASN A 28 -6.84 3.07 -9.76
C ASN A 28 -7.33 1.79 -9.12
N PHE A 29 -6.44 1.08 -8.42
CA PHE A 29 -6.77 -0.23 -7.88
C PHE A 29 -6.54 -0.30 -6.37
N LEU A 30 -5.31 -0.08 -5.93
CA LEU A 30 -4.96 -0.32 -4.53
C LEU A 30 -5.58 0.70 -3.58
N LEU A 31 -5.43 1.98 -3.89
CA LEU A 31 -5.89 3.05 -3.00
C LEU A 31 -7.41 3.14 -2.95
N PRO A 32 -8.14 3.13 -4.09
CA PRO A 32 -9.59 3.20 -4.05
C PRO A 32 -10.25 2.01 -3.36
N GLN A 33 -9.64 0.83 -3.43
CA GLN A 33 -10.18 -0.36 -2.79
C GLN A 33 -9.76 -0.51 -1.33
N GLY A 34 -8.94 0.39 -0.82
CA GLY A 34 -8.47 0.32 0.55
C GLY A 34 -7.52 -0.82 0.84
N LYS A 35 -6.85 -1.35 -0.19
CA LYS A 35 -5.91 -2.47 -0.05
C LYS A 35 -4.52 -2.03 0.35
N ALA A 36 -4.19 -0.76 0.16
CA ALA A 36 -2.90 -0.21 0.49
C ALA A 36 -3.01 1.26 0.77
N LEU A 37 -2.02 1.79 1.46
CA LEU A 37 -1.86 3.22 1.69
C LEU A 37 -0.57 3.68 1.02
N ARG A 38 -0.54 4.94 0.64
CA ARG A 38 0.68 5.55 0.13
C ARG A 38 1.76 5.47 1.20
N ALA A 39 2.94 4.96 0.82
CA ALA A 39 4.04 4.78 1.77
C ALA A 39 4.75 6.11 1.99
N ASN A 40 4.21 6.93 2.86
CA ASN A 40 4.86 8.14 3.34
C ASN A 40 4.92 8.09 4.85
N LYS A 41 5.64 9.04 5.44
CA LYS A 41 5.88 9.03 6.88
C LYS A 41 4.59 8.99 7.69
N ALA A 42 3.62 9.80 7.33
CA ALA A 42 2.36 9.86 8.07
C ALA A 42 1.58 8.55 7.99
N ASN A 43 1.54 7.94 6.80
CA ASN A 43 0.82 6.69 6.62
C ASN A 43 1.53 5.52 7.28
N LEU A 44 2.87 5.52 7.27
CA LEU A 44 3.63 4.48 7.95
C LEU A 44 3.43 4.54 9.46
N GLU A 45 3.44 5.73 10.04
CA GLU A 45 3.17 5.92 11.45
C GLU A 45 1.75 5.47 11.81
N ARG A 46 0.80 5.82 10.97
CA ARG A 46 -0.60 5.44 11.16
C ARG A 46 -0.77 3.93 11.11
N PHE A 47 -0.06 3.26 10.23
CA PHE A 47 -0.13 1.81 10.13
C PHE A 47 0.42 1.13 11.38
N GLU A 48 1.51 1.63 11.92
CA GLU A 48 2.14 1.05 13.11
C GLU A 48 1.30 1.24 14.37
N ASN A 49 0.50 2.25 14.42
CA ASN A 49 -0.35 2.54 15.55
C ASN A 49 -1.71 1.85 15.43
#